data_269088ee2af523650907f07bf2d34696
#
_entry.id   269088ee2af523650907f07bf2d34696
#
_cell.length_a   1.000
_cell.length_b   1.000
_cell.length_c   1.000
_cell.angle_alpha   90.00
_cell.angle_beta   90.00
_cell.angle_gamma   90.00
#
_symmetry.space_group_name_H-M   'P 1'
#
loop_
_entity.id
_entity.type
_entity.pdbx_description
1 polymer ?
#
loop_
_entity_poly.entity_id
_entity_poly.type
_entity_poly.pdbx_seq_one_letter_code
_entity_poly.pdbx_strand_id
1 'polypeptide(L)'
;MIVVDSSALFALVAAEAEAADFTRVMLTNDVAMSAATLLEVSIVVTGRFGHDGLARLNDISREIELEIMDFTEAQATIAAEAWRRYGRSSGSPAKLNFGDCFSYALAVSLAAPLLFKGDDFGATDVTAALSA
;
A
#
# COMPACT_ATOMS: atom_id res chain seq x y z
N MET A 1 -5.59 12.57 4.83
CA MET A 1 -4.90 11.27 5.08
C MET A 1 -5.03 10.38 3.87
N ILE A 2 -3.92 9.84 3.38
CA ILE A 2 -3.87 8.88 2.29
C ILE A 2 -3.19 7.61 2.80
N VAL A 3 -3.75 6.45 2.47
CA VAL A 3 -3.12 5.16 2.77
C VAL A 3 -2.20 4.78 1.62
N VAL A 4 -1.00 4.31 1.93
CA VAL A 4 0.03 3.95 0.95
C VAL A 4 0.17 2.43 0.90
N ASP A 5 0.00 1.84 -0.29
CA ASP A 5 0.25 0.42 -0.50
C ASP A 5 1.75 0.15 -0.69
N SER A 6 2.16 -1.10 -0.49
CA SER A 6 3.54 -1.53 -0.73
C SER A 6 4.02 -1.20 -2.14
N SER A 7 3.15 -1.35 -3.14
CA SER A 7 3.46 -1.07 -4.55
C SER A 7 3.89 0.36 -4.79
N ALA A 8 3.28 1.32 -4.10
CA ALA A 8 3.62 2.74 -4.25
C ALA A 8 4.98 3.06 -3.60
N LEU A 9 5.22 2.54 -2.40
CA LEU A 9 6.50 2.77 -1.71
C LEU A 9 7.65 2.04 -2.42
N PHE A 10 7.39 0.83 -2.90
CA PHE A 10 8.35 0.09 -3.72
C PHE A 10 8.74 0.88 -4.99
N ALA A 11 7.77 1.54 -5.64
CA ALA A 11 8.03 2.34 -6.82
C ALA A 11 9.06 3.46 -6.55
N LEU A 12 9.04 4.06 -5.35
CA LEU A 12 10.02 5.07 -4.95
C LEU A 12 11.40 4.44 -4.75
N VAL A 13 11.48 3.32 -4.03
CA VAL A 13 12.75 2.65 -3.78
C VAL A 13 13.40 2.18 -5.07
N ALA A 14 12.61 1.62 -5.98
CA ALA A 14 13.08 1.10 -7.27
C ALA A 14 13.21 2.18 -8.35
N ALA A 15 12.85 3.42 -8.06
CA ALA A 15 12.86 4.54 -9.01
C ALA A 15 12.07 4.22 -10.29
N GLU A 16 10.89 3.65 -10.12
CA GLU A 16 10.00 3.33 -11.24
C GLU A 16 9.38 4.59 -11.86
N ALA A 17 8.74 4.45 -13.02
CA ALA A 17 8.22 5.59 -13.78
C ALA A 17 7.22 6.46 -13.00
N GLU A 18 6.44 5.84 -12.08
CA GLU A 18 5.44 6.53 -11.28
C GLU A 18 6.02 7.24 -10.04
N ALA A 19 7.31 7.05 -9.74
CA ALA A 19 7.93 7.53 -8.50
C ALA A 19 7.76 9.04 -8.29
N ALA A 20 7.91 9.85 -9.33
CA ALA A 20 7.79 11.31 -9.22
C ALA A 20 6.36 11.73 -8.83
N ASP A 21 5.35 11.15 -9.44
CA ASP A 21 3.95 11.45 -9.12
C ASP A 21 3.57 10.96 -7.72
N PHE A 22 4.01 9.77 -7.35
CA PHE A 22 3.78 9.22 -6.02
C PHE A 22 4.47 10.06 -4.94
N THR A 23 5.69 10.48 -5.18
CA THR A 23 6.43 11.36 -4.25
C THR A 23 5.67 12.66 -4.02
N ARG A 24 5.17 13.28 -5.08
CA ARG A 24 4.38 14.51 -4.96
C ARG A 24 3.15 14.31 -4.07
N VAL A 25 2.41 13.22 -4.28
CA VAL A 25 1.23 12.91 -3.46
C VAL A 25 1.63 12.69 -2.01
N MET A 26 2.69 11.94 -1.76
CA MET A 26 3.14 11.63 -0.39
C MET A 26 3.66 12.85 0.36
N LEU A 27 4.30 13.79 -0.33
CA LEU A 27 4.83 15.01 0.29
C LEU A 27 3.77 16.09 0.53
N THR A 28 2.65 16.02 -0.17
CA THR A 28 1.59 17.02 -0.06
C THR A 28 0.40 16.56 0.77
N ASN A 29 0.46 15.39 1.36
CA ASN A 29 -0.61 14.81 2.20
C ASN A 29 -0.02 14.13 3.42
N ASP A 30 -0.84 13.97 4.46
CA ASP A 30 -0.53 13.05 5.53
C ASP A 30 -0.70 11.63 5.01
N VAL A 31 0.28 10.76 5.27
CA VAL A 31 0.30 9.40 4.73
C VAL A 31 0.44 8.36 5.83
N ALA A 32 -0.26 7.25 5.66
CA ALA A 32 -0.25 6.13 6.60
C ALA A 32 -0.07 4.81 5.85
N MET A 33 0.51 3.83 6.54
CA MET A 33 0.69 2.47 6.05
C MET A 33 0.43 1.48 7.17
N SER A 34 -0.20 0.36 6.85
CA SER A 34 -0.35 -0.74 7.80
C SER A 34 1.02 -1.31 8.19
N ALA A 35 1.19 -1.64 9.47
CA ALA A 35 2.38 -2.34 9.94
C ALA A 35 2.62 -3.66 9.17
N ALA A 36 1.56 -4.35 8.78
CA ALA A 36 1.66 -5.56 7.97
C ALA A 36 2.18 -5.26 6.55
N THR A 37 1.74 -4.16 5.95
CA THR A 37 2.23 -3.70 4.64
C THR A 37 3.69 -3.26 4.71
N LEU A 38 4.09 -2.63 5.81
CA LEU A 38 5.49 -2.26 6.04
C LEU A 38 6.39 -3.50 6.05
N LEU A 39 5.97 -4.56 6.71
CA LEU A 39 6.71 -5.84 6.69
C LEU A 39 6.80 -6.39 5.27
N GLU A 40 5.70 -6.39 4.54
CA GLU A 40 5.67 -6.87 3.15
C GLU A 40 6.68 -6.12 2.27
N VAL A 41 6.63 -4.80 2.26
CA VAL A 41 7.53 -4.00 1.42
C VAL A 41 8.99 -4.12 1.87
N SER A 42 9.23 -4.25 3.17
CA SER A 42 10.58 -4.48 3.72
C SER A 42 11.17 -5.79 3.22
N ILE A 43 10.37 -6.86 3.18
CA ILE A 43 10.79 -8.17 2.67
C ILE A 43 11.12 -8.08 1.17
N VAL A 44 10.23 -7.48 0.39
CA VAL A 44 10.40 -7.37 -1.07
C VAL A 44 11.62 -6.53 -1.41
N VAL A 45 11.79 -5.39 -0.77
CA VAL A 45 12.92 -4.48 -0.99
C VAL A 45 14.25 -5.14 -0.60
N THR A 46 14.28 -5.81 0.53
CA THR A 46 15.48 -6.53 0.98
C THR A 46 15.83 -7.66 0.01
N GLY A 47 14.85 -8.40 -0.45
CA GLY A 47 15.07 -9.49 -1.40
C GLY A 47 15.58 -9.02 -2.76
N ARG A 48 15.13 -7.84 -3.22
CA ARG A 48 15.50 -7.29 -4.52
C ARG A 48 16.80 -6.47 -4.48
N PHE A 49 17.00 -5.65 -3.45
CA PHE A 49 18.05 -4.65 -3.38
C PHE A 49 18.99 -4.82 -2.19
N GLY A 50 18.75 -5.79 -1.32
CA GLY A 50 19.59 -6.04 -0.16
C GLY A 50 19.48 -4.96 0.91
N HIS A 51 20.53 -4.85 1.68
CA HIS A 51 20.62 -3.92 2.83
C HIS A 51 20.49 -2.46 2.43
N ASP A 52 21.08 -2.09 1.28
CA ASP A 52 21.00 -0.71 0.77
C ASP A 52 19.58 -0.32 0.40
N GLY A 53 18.81 -1.26 -0.14
CA GLY A 53 17.39 -1.04 -0.44
C GLY A 53 16.57 -0.81 0.81
N LEU A 54 16.82 -1.57 1.87
CA LEU A 54 16.13 -1.39 3.15
C LEU A 54 16.49 -0.02 3.78
N ALA A 55 17.76 0.38 3.72
CA ALA A 55 18.19 1.69 4.20
C ALA A 55 17.48 2.82 3.43
N ARG A 56 17.37 2.69 2.10
CA ARG A 56 16.65 3.65 1.27
C ARG A 56 15.15 3.70 1.61
N LEU A 57 14.52 2.56 1.85
CA LEU A 57 13.13 2.50 2.30
C LEU A 57 12.94 3.28 3.60
N ASN A 58 13.83 3.09 4.56
CA ASN A 58 13.77 3.77 5.84
C ASN A 58 13.96 5.29 5.70
N ASP A 59 14.88 5.72 4.83
CA ASP A 59 15.12 7.14 4.57
C ASP A 59 13.89 7.79 3.92
N ILE A 60 13.30 7.15 2.91
CA ILE A 60 12.09 7.64 2.25
C ILE A 60 10.93 7.73 3.24
N SER A 61 10.76 6.71 4.07
CA SER A 61 9.68 6.67 5.07
C SER A 61 9.78 7.84 6.05
N ARG A 62 11.00 8.23 6.45
CA ARG A 62 11.22 9.40 7.28
C ARG A 62 10.93 10.71 6.55
N GLU A 63 11.37 10.83 5.30
CA GLU A 63 11.16 12.04 4.50
C GLU A 63 9.68 12.35 4.27
N ILE A 64 8.88 11.33 4.02
CA ILE A 64 7.44 11.50 3.81
C ILE A 64 6.66 11.52 5.12
N GLU A 65 7.32 11.34 6.25
CA GLU A 65 6.69 11.27 7.58
C GLU A 65 5.59 10.21 7.63
N LEU A 66 5.93 9.01 7.14
CA LEU A 66 4.99 7.91 7.05
C LEU A 66 4.55 7.44 8.44
N GLU A 67 3.25 7.51 8.70
CA GLU A 67 2.66 6.99 9.93
C GLU A 67 2.36 5.50 9.77
N ILE A 68 2.95 4.67 10.63
CA ILE A 68 2.69 3.23 10.65
C ILE A 68 1.57 2.95 11.64
N MET A 69 0.53 2.29 11.16
CA MET A 69 -0.67 1.99 11.95
C MET A 69 -0.81 0.49 12.19
N ASP A 70 -1.24 0.13 13.40
CA ASP A 70 -1.43 -1.26 13.78
C ASP A 70 -2.46 -1.95 12.90
N PHE A 71 -2.19 -3.22 12.58
CA PHE A 71 -3.18 -4.08 11.95
C PHE A 71 -4.03 -4.71 13.06
N THR A 72 -5.27 -4.27 13.18
CA THR A 72 -6.17 -4.64 14.27
C THR A 72 -7.06 -5.82 13.92
N GLU A 73 -7.73 -6.41 14.95
CA GLU A 73 -8.73 -7.45 14.71
C GLU A 73 -9.89 -6.93 13.83
N ALA A 74 -10.34 -5.70 14.06
CA ALA A 74 -11.36 -5.09 13.21
C ALA A 74 -10.93 -5.02 11.76
N GLN A 75 -9.68 -4.64 11.50
CA GLN A 75 -9.11 -4.63 10.15
C GLN A 75 -8.99 -6.04 9.57
N ALA A 76 -8.69 -7.04 10.40
CA ALA A 76 -8.64 -8.43 9.94
C ALA A 76 -10.00 -8.89 9.42
N THR A 77 -11.09 -8.49 10.07
CA THR A 77 -12.45 -8.78 9.62
C THR A 77 -12.74 -8.12 8.27
N ILE A 78 -12.36 -6.85 8.11
CA ILE A 78 -12.51 -6.13 6.83
C ILE A 78 -11.67 -6.81 5.74
N ALA A 79 -10.43 -7.19 6.05
CA ALA A 79 -9.53 -7.84 5.11
C ALA A 79 -10.06 -9.20 4.66
N ALA A 80 -10.63 -9.99 5.56
CA ALA A 80 -11.26 -11.28 5.23
C ALA A 80 -12.44 -11.10 4.28
N GLU A 81 -13.27 -10.09 4.50
CA GLU A 81 -14.39 -9.77 3.61
C GLU A 81 -13.89 -9.27 2.25
N ALA A 82 -12.81 -8.49 2.23
CA ALA A 82 -12.17 -8.06 0.99
C ALA A 82 -11.67 -9.26 0.18
N TRP A 83 -11.07 -10.25 0.83
CA TRP A 83 -10.64 -11.48 0.17
C TRP A 83 -11.82 -12.24 -0.44
N ARG A 84 -12.92 -12.34 0.29
CA ARG A 84 -14.13 -13.00 -0.21
C ARG A 84 -14.68 -12.31 -1.46
N ARG A 85 -14.70 -10.99 -1.49
CA ARG A 85 -15.27 -10.19 -2.59
C ARG A 85 -14.33 -10.02 -3.77
N TYR A 86 -13.03 -9.81 -3.50
CA TYR A 86 -12.06 -9.30 -4.47
C TYR A 86 -10.81 -10.17 -4.60
N GLY A 87 -10.66 -11.18 -3.77
CA GLY A 87 -9.46 -12.03 -3.77
C GLY A 87 -9.31 -12.84 -5.06
N ARG A 88 -8.12 -13.41 -5.24
CA ARG A 88 -7.76 -14.15 -6.46
C ARG A 88 -8.68 -15.30 -6.79
N SER A 89 -9.26 -15.95 -5.79
CA SER A 89 -10.17 -17.11 -5.98
C SER A 89 -11.64 -16.73 -6.00
N SER A 90 -11.99 -15.44 -5.94
CA SER A 90 -13.38 -14.97 -5.86
C SER A 90 -14.07 -14.84 -7.21
N GLY A 91 -13.31 -14.87 -8.31
CA GLY A 91 -13.83 -14.54 -9.64
C GLY A 91 -13.86 -13.05 -9.95
N SER A 92 -13.52 -12.19 -8.99
CA SER A 92 -13.43 -10.74 -9.20
C SER A 92 -12.29 -10.38 -10.14
N PRO A 93 -12.48 -9.34 -11.02
CA PRO A 93 -11.37 -8.81 -11.82
C PRO A 93 -10.26 -8.15 -10.98
N ALA A 94 -10.52 -7.80 -9.73
CA ALA A 94 -9.52 -7.22 -8.83
C ALA A 94 -8.38 -8.19 -8.53
N LYS A 95 -8.67 -9.45 -8.26
CA LYS A 95 -7.67 -10.49 -7.99
C LYS A 95 -6.69 -10.10 -6.89
N LEU A 96 -7.20 -9.54 -5.79
CA LEU A 96 -6.36 -9.15 -4.66
C LEU A 96 -5.57 -10.34 -4.12
N ASN A 97 -4.29 -10.13 -3.81
CA ASN A 97 -3.49 -11.10 -3.09
C ASN A 97 -3.59 -10.85 -1.56
N PHE A 98 -2.92 -11.71 -0.79
CA PHE A 98 -2.91 -11.60 0.67
C PHE A 98 -2.44 -10.22 1.15
N GLY A 99 -1.34 -9.71 0.59
CA GLY A 99 -0.79 -8.41 0.97
C GLY A 99 -1.70 -7.24 0.67
N ASP A 100 -2.42 -7.29 -0.45
CA ASP A 100 -3.35 -6.23 -0.85
C ASP A 100 -4.47 -6.03 0.18
N CYS A 101 -4.88 -7.09 0.86
CA CYS A 101 -5.96 -7.02 1.84
C CYS A 101 -5.63 -6.13 3.04
N PHE A 102 -4.37 -6.02 3.43
CA PHE A 102 -3.95 -5.13 4.53
C PHE A 102 -4.13 -3.66 4.15
N SER A 103 -3.69 -3.28 2.96
CA SER A 103 -3.85 -1.91 2.45
C SER A 103 -5.32 -1.55 2.28
N TYR A 104 -6.10 -2.46 1.71
CA TYR A 104 -7.55 -2.29 1.57
C TYR A 104 -8.20 -2.05 2.93
N ALA A 105 -7.91 -2.90 3.92
CA ALA A 105 -8.53 -2.82 5.24
C ALA A 105 -8.21 -1.50 5.95
N LEU A 106 -6.98 -1.01 5.85
CA LEU A 106 -6.62 0.28 6.44
C LEU A 106 -7.34 1.43 5.75
N ALA A 107 -7.39 1.43 4.42
CA ALA A 107 -8.08 2.47 3.65
C ALA A 107 -9.56 2.55 4.02
N VAL A 108 -10.23 1.40 4.14
CA VAL A 108 -11.64 1.34 4.56
C VAL A 108 -11.79 1.83 6.00
N SER A 109 -10.94 1.38 6.91
CA SER A 109 -11.01 1.76 8.33
C SER A 109 -10.86 3.26 8.54
N LEU A 110 -10.02 3.92 7.74
CA LEU A 110 -9.78 5.36 7.82
C LEU A 110 -10.72 6.17 6.92
N ALA A 111 -11.53 5.51 6.11
CA ALA A 111 -12.32 6.16 5.05
C ALA A 111 -11.42 7.05 4.18
N ALA A 112 -10.22 6.55 3.84
CA ALA A 112 -9.18 7.30 3.14
C ALA A 112 -8.92 6.71 1.76
N PRO A 113 -8.48 7.54 0.79
CA PRO A 113 -8.03 7.03 -0.50
C PRO A 113 -6.75 6.22 -0.35
N LEU A 114 -6.53 5.34 -1.33
CA LEU A 114 -5.38 4.45 -1.38
C LEU A 114 -4.46 4.83 -2.55
N LEU A 115 -3.17 4.99 -2.26
CA LEU A 115 -2.13 5.20 -3.27
C LEU A 115 -1.49 3.85 -3.60
N PHE A 116 -1.57 3.46 -4.86
CA PHE A 116 -1.10 2.15 -5.34
C PHE A 116 -0.65 2.23 -6.79
N LYS A 117 0.17 1.25 -7.17
CA LYS A 117 0.54 0.99 -8.56
C LYS A 117 -0.15 -0.29 -9.03
N GLY A 118 -0.62 -0.31 -10.29
CA GLY A 118 -1.25 -1.46 -10.91
C GLY A 118 -2.76 -1.37 -10.92
N ASP A 119 -3.40 -2.46 -11.36
CA ASP A 119 -4.83 -2.48 -11.66
C ASP A 119 -5.69 -3.18 -10.61
N ASP A 120 -5.07 -3.88 -9.66
CA ASP A 120 -5.79 -4.76 -8.73
C ASP A 120 -6.83 -4.00 -7.89
N PHE A 121 -6.44 -2.88 -7.30
CA PHE A 121 -7.36 -2.09 -6.48
C PHE A 121 -8.38 -1.30 -7.29
N GLY A 122 -8.11 -1.03 -8.56
CA GLY A 122 -9.01 -0.27 -9.43
C GLY A 122 -10.37 -0.94 -9.63
N ALA A 123 -10.45 -2.26 -9.45
CA ALA A 123 -11.69 -3.03 -9.56
C ALA A 123 -12.40 -3.24 -8.21
N THR A 124 -11.91 -2.59 -7.16
CA THR A 124 -12.54 -2.61 -5.83
C THR A 124 -13.29 -1.31 -5.56
N ASP A 125 -13.87 -1.20 -4.37
CA ASP A 125 -14.59 0.01 -3.95
C ASP A 125 -13.71 1.05 -3.25
N VAL A 126 -12.39 0.86 -3.18
CA VAL A 126 -11.49 1.90 -2.65
C VAL A 126 -11.41 3.07 -3.62
N THR A 127 -11.23 4.26 -3.07
CA THR A 127 -10.94 5.45 -3.87
C THR A 127 -9.45 5.51 -4.16
N ALA A 128 -9.07 5.63 -5.43
CA ALA A 128 -7.68 5.82 -5.81
C ALA A 128 -7.22 7.23 -5.44
N ALA A 129 -6.07 7.34 -4.78
CA ALA A 129 -5.48 8.63 -4.40
C ALA A 129 -4.91 9.38 -5.61
N LEU A 130 -4.54 8.65 -6.66
CA LEU A 130 -4.03 9.20 -7.92
C LEU A 130 -4.78 8.56 -9.07
N SER A 131 -5.47 9.36 -9.85
CA SER A 131 -6.17 8.89 -11.04
C SER A 131 -5.19 8.66 -12.18
N ALA A 132 -5.40 7.58 -12.92
CA ALA A 132 -4.60 7.28 -14.09
C ALA A 132 -4.81 8.34 -15.19
#